data_488be4f0580ba18c966519341f3de44a
#
_entry.id   488be4f0580ba18c966519341f3de44a
#
_cell.length_a   1.000
_cell.length_b   1.000
_cell.length_c   1.000
_cell.angle_alpha   90.00
_cell.angle_beta   90.00
_cell.angle_gamma   90.00
#
_symmetry.space_group_name_H-M   'P 1'
#
loop_
_entity.id
_entity.type
_entity.pdbx_description
1 polymer ?
#
loop_
_entity_poly.entity_id
_entity_poly.type
_entity_poly.pdbx_seq_one_letter_code
_entity_poly.pdbx_strand_id
1 'polypeptide(L)'
;EGAYSHLAVQEFFPGAEPLPCKTFEIALNEAEIGNVDYAMIPIENSAAGRVADIHRLIPKSNLHINFEHFQKVEHKLLIHPDSKIENIKNIISHEQALAQCSDKIQKLDLDILIGADTAGSAKKIQDEKIIDTAAIASSLAGKIYGLKVIDDNFANSVNNITRFYIMSKNENLEFDETKTYISSFLFSVKNTPGSLLSLIHISEPTRRIH
;
A
#
# COMPACT_ATOMS: atom_id res chain seq x y z
N GLU A 1 9.10 4.36 -7.38
CA GLU A 1 9.81 3.13 -6.97
C GLU A 1 10.03 3.11 -5.46
N GLY A 2 10.27 1.91 -4.86
CA GLY A 2 10.53 1.78 -3.43
C GLY A 2 9.30 1.86 -2.51
N ALA A 3 8.10 2.11 -3.03
CA ALA A 3 6.87 2.11 -2.26
C ALA A 3 6.47 0.69 -1.81
N TYR A 4 5.56 0.57 -0.84
CA TYR A 4 5.06 -0.73 -0.38
C TYR A 4 4.34 -1.53 -1.47
N SER A 5 3.71 -0.86 -2.46
CA SER A 5 3.18 -1.54 -3.65
C SER A 5 4.28 -2.16 -4.51
N HIS A 6 5.47 -1.54 -4.59
CA HIS A 6 6.61 -2.16 -5.28
C HIS A 6 7.11 -3.41 -4.54
N LEU A 7 7.18 -3.38 -3.19
CA LEU A 7 7.46 -4.57 -2.39
C LEU A 7 6.44 -5.68 -2.64
N ALA A 8 5.15 -5.34 -2.64
CA ALA A 8 4.08 -6.28 -2.91
C ALA A 8 4.20 -6.93 -4.29
N VAL A 9 4.57 -6.16 -5.33
CA VAL A 9 4.86 -6.71 -6.67
C VAL A 9 6.01 -7.70 -6.62
N GLN A 10 7.13 -7.35 -5.97
CA GLN A 10 8.30 -8.24 -5.88
C GLN A 10 8.02 -9.53 -5.11
N GLU A 11 7.21 -9.46 -4.05
CA GLU A 11 6.84 -10.64 -3.25
C GLU A 11 5.86 -11.56 -4.00
N PHE A 12 4.87 -10.99 -4.67
CA PHE A 12 3.84 -11.77 -5.36
C PHE A 12 4.28 -12.27 -6.73
N PHE A 13 5.04 -11.46 -7.47
CA PHE A 13 5.58 -11.77 -8.80
C PHE A 13 7.11 -11.68 -8.80
N PRO A 14 7.84 -12.67 -8.25
CA PRO A 14 9.29 -12.67 -8.26
C PRO A 14 9.85 -12.56 -9.68
N GLY A 15 10.66 -11.53 -9.93
CA GLY A 15 11.27 -11.29 -11.25
C GLY A 15 10.43 -10.43 -12.21
N ALA A 16 9.23 -10.00 -11.83
CA ALA A 16 8.48 -9.03 -12.63
C ALA A 16 9.14 -7.66 -12.59
N GLU A 17 9.06 -6.94 -13.71
CA GLU A 17 9.49 -5.55 -13.80
C GLU A 17 8.32 -4.62 -13.46
N PRO A 18 8.37 -3.87 -12.33
CA PRO A 18 7.29 -2.99 -11.93
C PRO A 18 7.28 -1.71 -12.77
N LEU A 19 6.10 -1.29 -13.21
CA LEU A 19 5.84 0.01 -13.83
C LEU A 19 5.30 0.99 -12.78
N PRO A 20 6.11 1.93 -12.24
CA PRO A 20 5.63 2.90 -11.26
C PRO A 20 4.67 3.91 -11.87
N CYS A 21 3.47 4.00 -11.33
CA CYS A 21 2.45 4.95 -11.76
C CYS A 21 2.26 6.07 -10.74
N LYS A 22 1.95 7.29 -11.21
CA LYS A 22 1.73 8.46 -10.33
C LYS A 22 0.39 8.42 -9.59
N THR A 23 -0.60 7.77 -10.18
CA THR A 23 -1.94 7.64 -9.60
C THR A 23 -2.49 6.23 -9.82
N PHE A 24 -3.47 5.85 -9.00
CA PHE A 24 -4.16 4.56 -9.15
C PHE A 24 -4.94 4.48 -10.47
N GLU A 25 -5.49 5.61 -10.94
CA GLU A 25 -6.20 5.68 -12.21
C GLU A 25 -5.28 5.34 -13.39
N ILE A 26 -4.04 5.87 -13.39
CA ILE A 26 -3.03 5.52 -14.39
C ILE A 26 -2.69 4.02 -14.31
N ALA A 27 -2.46 3.49 -13.10
CA ALA A 27 -2.12 2.08 -12.91
C ALA A 27 -3.22 1.14 -13.44
N LEU A 28 -4.49 1.45 -13.19
CA LEU A 28 -5.62 0.69 -13.73
C LEU A 28 -5.69 0.80 -15.26
N ASN A 29 -5.52 2.01 -15.81
CA ASN A 29 -5.54 2.24 -17.25
C ASN A 29 -4.42 1.48 -17.98
N GLU A 30 -3.20 1.43 -17.44
CA GLU A 30 -2.09 0.69 -18.05
C GLU A 30 -2.40 -0.81 -18.19
N ALA A 31 -3.11 -1.38 -17.20
CA ALA A 31 -3.57 -2.77 -17.28
C ALA A 31 -4.76 -2.93 -18.24
N GLU A 32 -5.69 -1.96 -18.31
CA GLU A 32 -6.83 -2.00 -19.25
C GLU A 32 -6.40 -1.97 -20.72
N ILE A 33 -5.42 -1.13 -21.04
CA ILE A 33 -4.88 -1.02 -22.41
C ILE A 33 -3.90 -2.15 -22.75
N GLY A 34 -3.47 -2.95 -21.76
CA GLY A 34 -2.59 -4.10 -21.93
C GLY A 34 -1.10 -3.77 -22.00
N ASN A 35 -0.69 -2.59 -21.52
CA ASN A 35 0.72 -2.23 -21.39
C ASN A 35 1.42 -3.01 -20.24
N VAL A 36 0.64 -3.45 -19.25
CA VAL A 36 1.08 -4.33 -18.17
C VAL A 36 0.08 -5.48 -18.01
N ASP A 37 0.54 -6.63 -17.53
CA ASP A 37 -0.31 -7.80 -17.31
C ASP A 37 -1.24 -7.62 -16.11
N TYR A 38 -0.76 -6.98 -15.06
CA TYR A 38 -1.48 -6.80 -13.80
C TYR A 38 -1.31 -5.40 -13.20
N ALA A 39 -2.36 -4.92 -12.55
CA ALA A 39 -2.30 -3.76 -11.67
C ALA A 39 -2.35 -4.20 -10.20
N MET A 40 -1.37 -3.77 -9.39
CA MET A 40 -1.29 -4.01 -7.94
C MET A 40 -1.85 -2.79 -7.20
N ILE A 41 -3.05 -2.92 -6.65
CA ILE A 41 -3.84 -1.79 -6.14
C ILE A 41 -4.13 -1.96 -4.64
N PRO A 42 -3.68 -1.02 -3.76
CA PRO A 42 -3.96 -1.08 -2.33
C PRO A 42 -5.44 -0.77 -2.05
N ILE A 43 -6.12 -1.62 -1.30
CA ILE A 43 -7.56 -1.49 -1.00
C ILE A 43 -7.79 -0.96 0.41
N GLU A 44 -7.08 -1.49 1.35
CA GLU A 44 -7.19 -1.13 2.76
C GLU A 44 -5.88 -1.38 3.50
N ASN A 45 -5.68 -0.65 4.56
CA ASN A 45 -4.58 -0.83 5.49
C ASN A 45 -5.13 -1.00 6.91
N SER A 46 -4.60 -1.94 7.67
CA SER A 46 -5.09 -2.28 9.01
C SER A 46 -5.01 -1.12 10.02
N ALA A 47 -4.10 -0.16 9.82
CA ALA A 47 -3.92 1.00 10.68
C ALA A 47 -4.59 2.28 10.13
N ALA A 48 -4.58 2.46 8.79
CA ALA A 48 -5.09 3.67 8.13
C ALA A 48 -6.51 3.53 7.57
N GLY A 49 -7.04 2.29 7.52
CA GLY A 49 -8.38 2.02 7.00
C GLY A 49 -8.41 1.91 5.46
N ARG A 50 -9.57 2.20 4.87
CA ARG A 50 -9.81 2.04 3.44
C ARG A 50 -9.13 3.12 2.60
N VAL A 51 -8.62 2.73 1.42
CA VAL A 51 -8.13 3.67 0.40
C VAL A 51 -9.34 4.19 -0.39
N ALA A 52 -9.86 5.36 -0.01
CA ALA A 52 -11.14 5.88 -0.49
C ALA A 52 -11.24 6.01 -2.02
N ASP A 53 -10.17 6.48 -2.69
CA ASP A 53 -10.17 6.68 -4.14
C ASP A 53 -10.38 5.39 -4.92
N ILE A 54 -9.88 4.27 -4.43
CA ILE A 54 -9.97 2.98 -5.11
C ILE A 54 -11.42 2.49 -5.20
N HIS A 55 -12.21 2.66 -4.15
CA HIS A 55 -13.62 2.27 -4.15
C HIS A 55 -14.46 3.03 -5.18
N ARG A 56 -13.97 4.19 -5.65
CA ARG A 56 -14.59 4.96 -6.73
C ARG A 56 -14.07 4.55 -8.11
N LEU A 57 -12.84 4.08 -8.20
CA LEU A 57 -12.17 3.72 -9.47
C LEU A 57 -12.51 2.30 -9.93
N ILE A 58 -12.50 1.32 -9.01
CA ILE A 58 -12.78 -0.09 -9.34
C ILE A 58 -14.10 -0.28 -10.10
N PRO A 59 -15.26 0.32 -9.69
CA PRO A 59 -16.51 0.14 -10.41
C PRO A 59 -16.54 0.71 -11.84
N LYS A 60 -15.56 1.56 -12.18
CA LYS A 60 -15.41 2.16 -13.51
C LYS A 60 -14.40 1.43 -14.38
N SER A 61 -13.63 0.58 -13.79
CA SER A 61 -12.59 -0.23 -14.43
C SER A 61 -13.23 -1.46 -15.07
N ASN A 62 -12.71 -1.88 -16.22
CA ASN A 62 -13.07 -3.13 -16.90
C ASN A 62 -12.13 -4.30 -16.49
N LEU A 63 -11.39 -4.15 -15.40
CA LEU A 63 -10.48 -5.16 -14.91
C LEU A 63 -11.17 -6.13 -13.94
N HIS A 64 -10.69 -7.37 -13.95
CA HIS A 64 -11.10 -8.41 -13.01
C HIS A 64 -10.14 -8.50 -11.84
N ILE A 65 -10.66 -8.71 -10.63
CA ILE A 65 -9.85 -8.98 -9.42
C ILE A 65 -9.51 -10.47 -9.46
N ASN A 66 -8.26 -10.79 -9.77
CA ASN A 66 -7.83 -12.18 -9.91
C ASN A 66 -7.20 -12.75 -8.64
N PHE A 67 -6.49 -11.91 -7.89
CA PHE A 67 -5.81 -12.32 -6.66
C PHE A 67 -5.86 -11.20 -5.63
N GLU A 68 -5.49 -11.54 -4.40
CA GLU A 68 -5.20 -10.59 -3.33
C GLU A 68 -3.85 -10.91 -2.68
N HIS A 69 -3.20 -9.87 -2.17
CA HIS A 69 -1.94 -9.97 -1.45
C HIS A 69 -1.97 -9.12 -0.18
N PHE A 70 -1.40 -9.64 0.88
CA PHE A 70 -1.31 -8.98 2.19
C PHE A 70 0.14 -8.61 2.46
N GLN A 71 0.49 -7.34 2.24
CA GLN A 71 1.81 -6.80 2.43
C GLN A 71 1.99 -6.27 3.84
N LYS A 72 2.95 -6.80 4.58
CA LYS A 72 3.37 -6.21 5.84
C LYS A 72 4.07 -4.87 5.59
N VAL A 73 3.64 -3.84 6.33
CA VAL A 73 4.22 -2.50 6.26
C VAL A 73 5.18 -2.32 7.43
N GLU A 74 6.47 -2.30 7.15
CA GLU A 74 7.52 -2.09 8.13
C GLU A 74 8.24 -0.78 7.85
N HIS A 75 8.03 0.20 8.72
CA HIS A 75 8.69 1.49 8.62
C HIS A 75 10.12 1.41 9.15
N LYS A 76 11.07 1.84 8.30
CA LYS A 76 12.48 1.98 8.63
C LYS A 76 12.81 3.45 8.77
N LEU A 77 13.74 3.79 9.67
CA LEU A 77 14.30 5.13 9.73
C LEU A 77 15.58 5.16 8.89
N LEU A 78 15.58 5.99 7.87
CA LEU A 78 16.61 6.05 6.84
C LEU A 78 17.30 7.41 6.85
N ILE A 79 18.62 7.43 6.66
CA ILE A 79 19.41 8.66 6.52
C ILE A 79 20.35 8.58 5.31
N HIS A 80 20.80 9.73 4.83
CA HIS A 80 21.86 9.79 3.81
C HIS A 80 23.14 9.11 4.33
N PRO A 81 23.92 8.39 3.49
CA PRO A 81 25.15 7.70 3.93
C PRO A 81 26.16 8.61 4.64
N ASP A 82 26.25 9.87 4.22
CA ASP A 82 27.15 10.85 4.79
C ASP A 82 26.60 11.55 6.06
N SER A 83 25.37 11.24 6.45
CA SER A 83 24.76 11.78 7.67
C SER A 83 25.36 11.13 8.91
N LYS A 84 25.44 11.93 9.98
CA LYS A 84 25.68 11.46 11.33
C LYS A 84 24.38 11.55 12.13
N ILE A 85 24.09 10.54 12.93
CA ILE A 85 22.82 10.46 13.70
C ILE A 85 22.65 11.68 14.60
N GLU A 86 23.73 12.15 15.19
CA GLU A 86 23.74 13.31 16.10
C GLU A 86 23.38 14.63 15.42
N ASN A 87 23.45 14.68 14.08
CA ASN A 87 23.17 15.89 13.29
C ASN A 87 21.75 15.89 12.70
N ILE A 88 20.98 14.80 12.90
CA ILE A 88 19.61 14.73 12.41
C ILE A 88 18.73 15.64 13.25
N LYS A 89 18.05 16.57 12.59
CA LYS A 89 17.12 17.54 13.19
C LYS A 89 15.69 17.33 12.73
N ASN A 90 15.51 16.81 11.52
CA ASN A 90 14.22 16.68 10.89
C ASN A 90 13.91 15.21 10.54
N ILE A 91 12.61 14.93 10.43
CA ILE A 91 12.10 13.67 9.93
C ILE A 91 11.03 13.92 8.86
N ILE A 92 11.13 13.25 7.72
CA ILE A 92 10.22 13.43 6.58
C ILE A 92 9.55 12.13 6.18
N SER A 93 8.24 12.15 5.98
CA SER A 93 7.47 11.05 5.34
C SER A 93 6.06 11.49 5.01
N HIS A 94 5.26 10.55 4.45
CA HIS A 94 3.82 10.72 4.34
C HIS A 94 3.17 10.84 5.72
N GLU A 95 2.14 11.67 5.84
CA GLU A 95 1.43 11.96 7.09
C GLU A 95 1.04 10.70 7.88
N GLN A 96 0.51 9.67 7.19
CA GLN A 96 0.12 8.42 7.84
C GLN A 96 1.32 7.66 8.43
N ALA A 97 2.46 7.64 7.76
CA ALA A 97 3.66 6.98 8.27
C ALA A 97 4.23 7.73 9.48
N LEU A 98 4.21 9.06 9.46
CA LEU A 98 4.59 9.89 10.59
C LEU A 98 3.69 9.61 11.81
N ALA A 99 2.37 9.56 11.62
CA ALA A 99 1.42 9.23 12.69
C ALA A 99 1.66 7.81 13.27
N GLN A 100 1.99 6.83 12.43
CA GLN A 100 2.30 5.46 12.85
C GLN A 100 3.64 5.32 13.58
N CYS A 101 4.48 6.36 13.56
CA CYS A 101 5.79 6.40 14.21
C CYS A 101 5.89 7.47 15.31
N SER A 102 4.77 8.10 15.66
CA SER A 102 4.71 9.30 16.54
C SER A 102 5.46 9.15 17.86
N ASP A 103 5.33 8.00 18.54
CA ASP A 103 5.95 7.78 19.86
C ASP A 103 7.49 7.77 19.78
N LYS A 104 8.04 7.23 18.70
CA LYS A 104 9.49 7.21 18.47
C LYS A 104 9.99 8.57 18.00
N ILE A 105 9.22 9.26 17.16
CA ILE A 105 9.56 10.64 16.72
C ILE A 105 9.62 11.57 17.93
N GLN A 106 8.63 11.52 18.82
CA GLN A 106 8.60 12.34 20.02
C GLN A 106 9.82 12.11 20.93
N LYS A 107 10.29 10.87 21.05
CA LYS A 107 11.46 10.52 21.86
C LYS A 107 12.77 11.06 21.27
N LEU A 108 12.82 11.26 19.95
CA LEU A 108 14.01 11.77 19.26
C LEU A 108 14.03 13.30 19.18
N ASP A 109 12.94 13.97 19.55
CA ASP A 109 12.78 15.44 19.53
C ASP A 109 13.13 16.06 18.15
N LEU A 110 12.59 15.42 17.07
CA LEU A 110 12.83 15.81 15.69
C LEU A 110 11.67 16.66 15.14
N ASP A 111 11.99 17.65 14.33
CA ASP A 111 11.02 18.44 13.57
C ASP A 111 10.39 17.61 12.45
N ILE A 112 9.06 17.68 12.33
CA ILE A 112 8.30 16.88 11.38
C ILE A 112 8.09 17.63 10.08
N LEU A 113 8.50 17.03 8.97
CA LEU A 113 8.26 17.49 7.60
C LEU A 113 7.30 16.52 6.89
N ILE A 114 6.23 17.06 6.30
CA ILE A 114 5.27 16.23 5.54
C ILE A 114 5.74 16.10 4.10
N GLY A 115 5.97 14.86 3.67
CA GLY A 115 6.27 14.49 2.29
C GLY A 115 5.03 13.96 1.58
N ALA A 116 5.07 13.96 0.24
CA ALA A 116 3.97 13.45 -0.59
C ALA A 116 3.74 11.95 -0.42
N ASP A 117 4.82 11.17 -0.27
CA ASP A 117 4.79 9.73 -0.01
C ASP A 117 6.09 9.26 0.69
N THR A 118 6.10 8.02 1.18
CA THR A 118 7.24 7.47 1.94
C THR A 118 8.48 7.28 1.07
N ALA A 119 8.34 6.70 -0.11
CA ALA A 119 9.45 6.41 -1.02
C ALA A 119 9.99 7.70 -1.65
N GLY A 120 9.12 8.64 -2.01
CA GLY A 120 9.48 9.98 -2.50
C GLY A 120 10.27 10.78 -1.47
N SER A 121 9.93 10.64 -0.19
CA SER A 121 10.70 11.26 0.91
C SER A 121 12.12 10.69 1.00
N ALA A 122 12.27 9.38 0.88
CA ALA A 122 13.58 8.72 0.81
C ALA A 122 14.37 9.18 -0.42
N LYS A 123 13.72 9.20 -1.59
CA LYS A 123 14.32 9.68 -2.83
C LYS A 123 14.83 11.12 -2.72
N LYS A 124 14.04 12.01 -2.12
CA LYS A 124 14.40 13.41 -1.90
C LYS A 124 15.68 13.56 -1.10
N ILE A 125 15.84 12.80 0.00
CA ILE A 125 17.06 12.83 0.82
C ILE A 125 18.29 12.49 -0.03
N GLN A 126 18.20 11.49 -0.90
CA GLN A 126 19.32 11.10 -1.76
C GLN A 126 19.59 12.13 -2.86
N ASP A 127 18.57 12.55 -3.60
CA ASP A 127 18.73 13.43 -4.76
C ASP A 127 19.26 14.81 -4.36
N GLU A 128 18.78 15.35 -3.24
CA GLU A 128 19.17 16.66 -2.70
C GLU A 128 20.35 16.58 -1.72
N LYS A 129 20.87 15.38 -1.44
CA LYS A 129 21.96 15.11 -0.49
C LYS A 129 21.73 15.76 0.89
N ILE A 130 20.52 15.56 1.43
CA ILE A 130 20.13 16.13 2.71
C ILE A 130 20.74 15.29 3.84
N ILE A 131 21.60 15.92 4.65
CA ILE A 131 22.39 15.24 5.70
C ILE A 131 21.86 15.45 7.12
N ASP A 132 20.88 16.32 7.32
CA ASP A 132 20.28 16.69 8.62
C ASP A 132 18.84 16.20 8.78
N THR A 133 18.34 15.41 7.84
CA THR A 133 16.96 14.92 7.81
C THR A 133 16.94 13.41 7.64
N ALA A 134 16.10 12.72 8.42
CA ALA A 134 15.81 11.29 8.28
C ALA A 134 14.49 11.08 7.53
N ALA A 135 14.37 9.99 6.75
CA ALA A 135 13.10 9.57 6.14
C ALA A 135 12.53 8.33 6.83
N ILE A 136 11.19 8.27 6.92
CA ILE A 136 10.49 7.01 7.22
C ILE A 136 10.02 6.41 5.89
N ALA A 137 10.56 5.23 5.55
CA ALA A 137 10.19 4.52 4.33
C ALA A 137 10.41 3.01 4.46
N SER A 138 10.20 2.27 3.37
CA SER A 138 10.43 0.83 3.28
C SER A 138 11.94 0.50 3.22
N SER A 139 12.30 -0.74 3.56
CA SER A 139 13.67 -1.25 3.34
C SER A 139 14.07 -1.22 1.87
N LEU A 140 13.10 -1.42 0.96
CA LEU A 140 13.33 -1.36 -0.48
C LEU A 140 13.69 0.06 -0.93
N ALA A 141 13.00 1.08 -0.43
CA ALA A 141 13.35 2.47 -0.70
C ALA A 141 14.79 2.78 -0.24
N GLY A 142 15.16 2.31 0.96
CA GLY A 142 16.53 2.43 1.45
C GLY A 142 17.56 1.81 0.52
N LYS A 143 17.30 0.62 0.00
CA LYS A 143 18.20 -0.08 -0.96
C LYS A 143 18.27 0.64 -2.30
N ILE A 144 17.13 1.01 -2.89
CA ILE A 144 17.05 1.66 -4.20
C ILE A 144 17.78 3.00 -4.20
N TYR A 145 17.57 3.80 -3.17
CA TYR A 145 18.13 5.16 -3.05
C TYR A 145 19.46 5.20 -2.30
N GLY A 146 20.02 4.05 -1.92
CA GLY A 146 21.33 3.97 -1.25
C GLY A 146 21.37 4.63 0.11
N LEU A 147 20.25 4.69 0.84
CA LEU A 147 20.17 5.26 2.17
C LEU A 147 20.55 4.23 3.25
N LYS A 148 21.10 4.72 4.34
CA LYS A 148 21.49 3.91 5.50
C LYS A 148 20.31 3.74 6.45
N VAL A 149 19.99 2.50 6.80
CA VAL A 149 19.00 2.17 7.83
C VAL A 149 19.62 2.39 9.21
N ILE A 150 18.98 3.16 10.08
CA ILE A 150 19.40 3.40 11.46
C ILE A 150 18.44 2.82 12.51
N ASP A 151 17.18 2.58 12.15
CA ASP A 151 16.23 1.79 12.94
C ASP A 151 15.38 0.91 12.00
N ASP A 152 15.45 -0.40 12.18
CA ASP A 152 14.76 -1.39 11.35
C ASP A 152 13.28 -1.57 11.70
N ASN A 153 12.83 -1.05 12.83
CA ASN A 153 11.45 -1.21 13.29
C ASN A 153 10.96 0.10 13.90
N PHE A 154 10.83 1.15 13.07
CA PHE A 154 10.52 2.49 13.53
C PHE A 154 9.02 2.74 13.78
N ALA A 155 8.12 1.81 13.49
CA ALA A 155 6.69 1.94 13.77
C ALA A 155 6.34 1.73 15.26
N ASN A 156 5.25 2.37 15.72
CA ASN A 156 4.69 2.17 17.07
C ASN A 156 4.08 0.77 17.23
N SER A 157 3.59 0.18 16.14
CA SER A 157 2.94 -1.14 16.11
C SER A 157 3.53 -2.02 15.02
N VAL A 158 3.67 -3.31 15.33
CA VAL A 158 4.14 -4.32 14.37
C VAL A 158 3.04 -4.89 13.47
N ASN A 159 1.76 -4.61 13.79
CA ASN A 159 0.61 -5.14 13.09
C ASN A 159 0.07 -4.12 12.07
N ASN A 160 0.89 -3.82 11.06
CA ASN A 160 0.51 -2.94 9.97
C ASN A 160 0.56 -3.73 8.67
N ILE A 161 -0.61 -3.99 8.09
CA ILE A 161 -0.77 -4.79 6.87
C ILE A 161 -1.60 -4.01 5.87
N THR A 162 -1.13 -3.93 4.64
CA THR A 162 -1.90 -3.41 3.51
C THR A 162 -2.38 -4.57 2.64
N ARG A 163 -3.68 -4.61 2.38
CA ARG A 163 -4.30 -5.54 1.46
C ARG A 163 -4.32 -4.93 0.06
N PHE A 164 -3.83 -5.69 -0.91
CA PHE A 164 -3.81 -5.32 -2.32
C PHE A 164 -4.73 -6.23 -3.12
N TYR A 165 -5.42 -5.66 -4.11
CA TYR A 165 -5.99 -6.42 -5.21
C TYR A 165 -5.02 -6.47 -6.38
N ILE A 166 -4.97 -7.63 -7.03
CA ILE A 166 -4.20 -7.86 -8.24
C ILE A 166 -5.22 -8.03 -9.36
N MET A 167 -5.24 -7.04 -10.24
CA MET A 167 -6.28 -6.88 -11.24
C MET A 167 -5.69 -7.00 -12.63
N SER A 168 -6.41 -7.66 -13.56
CA SER A 168 -6.02 -7.75 -14.96
C SER A 168 -7.24 -7.69 -15.88
N LYS A 169 -6.97 -7.50 -17.17
CA LYS A 169 -7.98 -7.49 -18.24
C LYS A 169 -8.65 -8.85 -18.43
N ASN A 170 -7.89 -9.92 -18.23
CA ASN A 170 -8.37 -11.28 -18.39
C ASN A 170 -8.83 -11.81 -17.03
N GLU A 171 -10.00 -12.41 -16.99
CA GLU A 171 -10.48 -13.11 -15.81
C GLU A 171 -9.72 -14.43 -15.65
N ASN A 172 -9.20 -14.69 -14.46
CA ASN A 172 -8.61 -15.99 -14.12
C ASN A 172 -9.72 -16.89 -13.56
N LEU A 173 -10.29 -17.72 -14.42
CA LEU A 173 -11.41 -18.61 -14.10
C LEU A 173 -10.97 -20.03 -13.68
N GLU A 174 -9.68 -20.28 -13.45
CA GLU A 174 -9.26 -21.59 -12.95
C GLU A 174 -9.74 -21.79 -11.51
N PHE A 175 -10.95 -22.35 -11.40
CA PHE A 175 -11.56 -22.70 -10.13
C PHE A 175 -11.05 -24.06 -9.68
N ASP A 176 -10.41 -24.11 -8.53
CA ASP A 176 -9.89 -25.31 -7.89
C ASP A 176 -10.76 -25.62 -6.65
N GLU A 177 -11.58 -26.66 -6.72
CA GLU A 177 -12.51 -27.06 -5.65
C GLU A 177 -11.81 -27.40 -4.32
N THR A 178 -10.49 -27.61 -4.32
CA THR A 178 -9.69 -27.88 -3.11
C THR A 178 -9.30 -26.62 -2.36
N LYS A 179 -9.48 -25.43 -2.97
CA LYS A 179 -9.10 -24.14 -2.39
C LYS A 179 -10.30 -23.40 -1.79
N THR A 180 -10.00 -22.56 -0.82
CA THR A 180 -10.98 -21.63 -0.25
C THR A 180 -10.90 -20.31 -1.00
N TYR A 181 -12.04 -19.80 -1.45
CA TYR A 181 -12.15 -18.54 -2.18
C TYR A 181 -12.90 -17.50 -1.37
N ILE A 182 -12.53 -16.23 -1.55
CA ILE A 182 -13.25 -15.07 -1.03
C ILE A 182 -13.80 -14.29 -2.22
N SER A 183 -15.12 -14.08 -2.24
CA SER A 183 -15.75 -13.23 -3.24
C SER A 183 -15.92 -11.82 -2.71
N SER A 184 -15.47 -10.83 -3.48
CA SER A 184 -15.64 -9.41 -3.16
C SER A 184 -16.67 -8.79 -4.10
N PHE A 185 -17.63 -8.07 -3.52
CA PHE A 185 -18.70 -7.44 -4.29
C PHE A 185 -18.71 -5.92 -4.04
N LEU A 186 -18.87 -5.17 -5.13
CA LEU A 186 -19.24 -3.77 -5.08
C LEU A 186 -20.70 -3.64 -5.48
N PHE A 187 -21.48 -2.99 -4.64
CA PHE A 187 -22.91 -2.83 -4.89
C PHE A 187 -23.37 -1.40 -4.60
N SER A 188 -24.41 -0.99 -5.27
CA SER A 188 -25.13 0.25 -4.98
C SER A 188 -26.58 -0.09 -4.64
N VAL A 189 -27.08 0.48 -3.56
CA VAL A 189 -28.48 0.34 -3.17
C VAL A 189 -29.20 1.67 -3.24
N LYS A 190 -30.51 1.64 -3.50
CA LYS A 190 -31.35 2.83 -3.38
C LYS A 190 -31.38 3.29 -1.92
N ASN A 191 -31.33 4.60 -1.70
CA ASN A 191 -31.41 5.17 -0.36
C ASN A 191 -32.86 5.12 0.17
N THR A 192 -33.34 3.92 0.44
CA THR A 192 -34.66 3.66 1.04
C THR A 192 -34.50 2.82 2.29
N PRO A 193 -35.40 2.98 3.31
CA PRO A 193 -35.37 2.17 4.52
C PRO A 193 -35.32 0.66 4.22
N GLY A 194 -34.41 -0.07 4.84
CA GLY A 194 -34.27 -1.52 4.70
C GLY A 194 -33.48 -2.02 3.52
N SER A 195 -33.01 -1.15 2.58
CA SER A 195 -32.27 -1.59 1.38
C SER A 195 -31.01 -2.38 1.70
N LEU A 196 -30.22 -1.95 2.67
CA LEU A 196 -29.01 -2.66 3.09
C LEU A 196 -29.36 -3.98 3.79
N LEU A 197 -30.41 -4.00 4.60
CA LEU A 197 -30.88 -5.21 5.29
C LEU A 197 -31.34 -6.27 4.27
N SER A 198 -32.07 -5.86 3.24
CA SER A 198 -32.48 -6.77 2.14
C SER A 198 -31.27 -7.37 1.42
N LEU A 199 -30.22 -6.58 1.19
CA LEU A 199 -29.00 -7.08 0.57
C LEU A 199 -28.30 -8.13 1.44
N ILE A 200 -28.21 -7.89 2.75
CA ILE A 200 -27.64 -8.85 3.71
C ILE A 200 -28.42 -10.16 3.66
N HIS A 201 -29.75 -10.14 3.68
CA HIS A 201 -30.57 -11.35 3.60
C HIS A 201 -30.41 -12.10 2.28
N ILE A 202 -30.24 -11.41 1.16
CA ILE A 202 -30.01 -12.03 -0.15
C ILE A 202 -28.62 -12.70 -0.22
N SER A 203 -27.63 -12.09 0.43
CA SER A 203 -26.24 -12.59 0.41
C SER A 203 -25.92 -13.57 1.55
N GLU A 204 -26.82 -13.76 2.52
CA GLU A 204 -26.63 -14.75 3.58
C GLU A 204 -26.58 -16.16 2.96
N PRO A 205 -25.48 -16.93 3.20
CA PRO A 205 -25.43 -18.29 2.74
C PRO A 205 -26.55 -19.09 3.40
N THR A 206 -27.44 -19.63 2.63
CA THR A 206 -28.44 -20.59 3.11
C THR A 206 -27.69 -21.77 3.72
N ARG A 207 -27.57 -21.81 5.05
CA ARG A 207 -27.11 -23.00 5.77
C ARG A 207 -28.11 -24.12 5.45
N ARG A 208 -27.77 -25.00 4.52
CA ARG A 208 -28.40 -26.32 4.47
C ARG A 208 -27.96 -27.05 5.73
N ILE A 209 -28.90 -27.13 6.69
CA ILE A 209 -28.79 -28.10 7.80
C ILE A 209 -29.06 -29.47 7.18
N HIS A 210 -28.01 -30.25 7.07
CA HIS A 210 -28.13 -31.71 6.83
C HIS A 210 -28.07 -32.42 8.17
#